data_29b1e43cc573205d292f3994913596f3
#
_entry.id   29b1e43cc573205d292f3994913596f3
#
_cell.length_a   1.000
_cell.length_b   1.000
_cell.length_c   1.000
_cell.angle_alpha   90.00
_cell.angle_beta   90.00
_cell.angle_gamma   90.00
#
_symmetry.space_group_name_H-M   'P 1'
#
loop_
_entity.id
_entity.type
_entity.pdbx_description
1 polymer ?
#
loop_
_entity_poly.entity_id
_entity_poly.type
_entity_poly.pdbx_seq_one_letter_code
_entity_poly.pdbx_strand_id
1 'polypeptide(L)'
;MKKIITIVLALVLALSLVACGSGSSMTMGTGSPTGTYYAYGGVIGQYIKNNAGINVNAVSTGGSKDNIQGIDVGDYQLGTVQSDVMHYAWNGTRAFEEDGKLTTFRTVAGLYAEAVQLVTTNANIKSVADLKGKKVSIGAPGSGVYFNAIDILTAAGLTEKDINPQYQNFDQSADALKDGKIDAAFIVAGAPTPAITELCMTNAKTRIVPIDGDIADKLMKDNTFYSVYKIPAKSYANQDEEVLTVTVKATLIVNADASEDDVYKLTAAIFDNIEGITKEHAKGAELSLENAIEGMTAPFHAGAAKYFKEKGYKTLFHINP
;
A
#
# COMPACT_ATOMS: atom_id res chain seq x y z
N MET A 1 44.11 -47.10 5.56
CA MET A 1 43.93 -45.96 4.65
C MET A 1 42.49 -45.76 4.17
N LYS A 2 41.76 -46.78 3.62
CA LYS A 2 40.39 -46.60 3.13
C LYS A 2 39.41 -46.08 4.22
N LYS A 3 39.49 -46.54 5.47
CA LYS A 3 38.58 -46.08 6.58
C LYS A 3 38.84 -44.65 7.04
N ILE A 4 40.07 -44.14 6.93
CA ILE A 4 40.41 -42.76 7.28
C ILE A 4 39.92 -41.80 6.20
N ILE A 5 40.00 -42.19 4.91
CA ILE A 5 39.48 -41.40 3.78
C ILE A 5 37.96 -41.26 3.86
N THR A 6 37.22 -42.30 4.28
CA THR A 6 35.75 -42.25 4.43
C THR A 6 35.34 -41.34 5.58
N ILE A 7 36.06 -41.29 6.68
CA ILE A 7 35.74 -40.40 7.82
C ILE A 7 36.06 -38.95 7.47
N VAL A 8 37.14 -38.66 6.74
CA VAL A 8 37.46 -37.30 6.29
C VAL A 8 36.43 -36.79 5.27
N LEU A 9 35.98 -37.64 4.35
CA LEU A 9 34.93 -37.29 3.36
C LEU A 9 33.57 -37.03 4.05
N ALA A 10 33.20 -37.80 5.07
CA ALA A 10 31.98 -37.56 5.85
C ALA A 10 32.06 -36.28 6.70
N LEU A 11 33.24 -35.92 7.23
CA LEU A 11 33.45 -34.66 7.94
C LEU A 11 33.40 -33.44 7.02
N VAL A 12 33.91 -33.55 5.80
CA VAL A 12 33.86 -32.46 4.79
C VAL A 12 32.42 -32.26 4.28
N LEU A 13 31.63 -33.33 4.11
CA LEU A 13 30.20 -33.19 3.79
C LEU A 13 29.37 -32.63 4.95
N ALA A 14 29.72 -32.92 6.20
CA ALA A 14 29.04 -32.35 7.38
C ALA A 14 29.36 -30.87 7.58
N LEU A 15 30.57 -30.42 7.22
CA LEU A 15 30.99 -29.02 7.25
C LEU A 15 30.40 -28.18 6.11
N SER A 16 30.06 -28.78 4.97
CA SER A 16 29.39 -28.07 3.87
C SER A 16 27.90 -27.79 4.12
N LEU A 17 27.28 -28.44 5.11
CA LEU A 17 25.88 -28.17 5.55
C LEU A 17 25.75 -27.03 6.56
N VAL A 18 26.87 -26.49 7.09
CA VAL A 18 26.86 -25.41 8.09
C VAL A 18 27.15 -24.03 7.47
N ALA A 19 27.45 -23.94 6.17
CA ALA A 19 27.91 -22.70 5.52
C ALA A 19 26.86 -22.11 4.57
N CYS A 20 25.57 -22.22 4.85
CA CYS A 20 24.53 -21.41 4.21
C CYS A 20 23.63 -20.80 5.27
N GLY A 21 24.16 -19.85 6.01
CA GLY A 21 23.37 -18.79 6.63
C GLY A 21 22.92 -17.81 5.54
N SER A 22 22.19 -18.31 4.51
CA SER A 22 21.42 -17.42 3.65
C SER A 22 20.25 -16.92 4.47
N GLY A 23 20.34 -15.70 4.99
CA GLY A 23 19.19 -15.03 5.56
C GLY A 23 18.01 -15.18 4.60
N SER A 24 16.79 -15.37 5.12
CA SER A 24 15.60 -15.47 4.28
C SER A 24 15.49 -14.22 3.40
N SER A 25 15.07 -14.40 2.17
CA SER A 25 14.88 -13.31 1.21
C SER A 25 13.43 -13.28 0.77
N MET A 26 12.83 -12.08 0.78
CA MET A 26 11.44 -11.85 0.41
C MET A 26 11.36 -10.75 -0.65
N THR A 27 10.53 -10.95 -1.67
CA THR A 27 10.15 -9.89 -2.60
C THR A 27 8.86 -9.25 -2.12
N MET A 28 8.84 -7.91 -2.06
CA MET A 28 7.70 -7.10 -1.66
C MET A 28 7.12 -6.37 -2.88
N GLY A 29 5.91 -6.74 -3.30
CA GLY A 29 5.16 -5.96 -4.27
C GLY A 29 4.73 -4.63 -3.66
N THR A 30 4.96 -3.51 -4.37
CA THR A 30 4.65 -2.16 -3.89
C THR A 30 3.71 -1.42 -4.83
N GLY A 31 4.15 -0.46 -5.62
CA GLY A 31 3.36 0.33 -6.55
C GLY A 31 4.24 1.18 -7.45
N SER A 32 3.73 2.35 -7.86
CA SER A 32 4.50 3.30 -8.66
C SER A 32 5.79 3.72 -7.95
N PRO A 33 6.92 3.86 -8.66
CA PRO A 33 8.19 4.33 -8.07
C PRO A 33 8.10 5.70 -7.39
N THR A 34 7.20 6.57 -7.86
CA THR A 34 6.92 7.89 -7.25
C THR A 34 5.74 7.87 -6.28
N GLY A 35 5.27 6.67 -5.90
CA GLY A 35 4.25 6.42 -4.88
C GLY A 35 4.84 6.16 -3.51
N THR A 36 4.01 6.33 -2.48
CA THR A 36 4.41 6.10 -1.09
C THR A 36 4.76 4.64 -0.79
N TYR A 37 4.06 3.66 -1.39
CA TYR A 37 4.34 2.23 -1.20
C TYR A 37 5.79 1.88 -1.51
N TYR A 38 6.32 2.35 -2.64
CA TYR A 38 7.68 2.01 -3.06
C TYR A 38 8.73 2.62 -2.12
N ALA A 39 8.62 3.93 -1.84
CA ALA A 39 9.55 4.63 -0.98
C ALA A 39 9.53 4.07 0.46
N TYR A 40 8.34 3.92 1.03
CA TYR A 40 8.15 3.40 2.38
C TYR A 40 8.51 1.92 2.49
N GLY A 41 8.17 1.12 1.47
CA GLY A 41 8.56 -0.29 1.36
C GLY A 41 10.08 -0.47 1.39
N GLY A 42 10.83 0.41 0.74
CA GLY A 42 12.30 0.43 0.81
C GLY A 42 12.81 0.70 2.24
N VAL A 43 12.21 1.68 2.93
CA VAL A 43 12.60 2.02 4.32
C VAL A 43 12.31 0.85 5.26
N ILE A 44 11.07 0.33 5.30
CA ILE A 44 10.74 -0.80 6.19
C ILE A 44 11.54 -2.06 5.83
N GLY A 45 11.81 -2.30 4.54
CA GLY A 45 12.64 -3.39 4.08
C GLY A 45 14.07 -3.31 4.64
N GLN A 46 14.65 -2.11 4.72
CA GLN A 46 15.96 -1.89 5.32
C GLN A 46 15.95 -2.16 6.84
N TYR A 47 14.89 -1.76 7.56
CA TYR A 47 14.74 -2.06 8.99
C TYR A 47 14.55 -3.56 9.24
N ILE A 48 13.76 -4.24 8.40
CA ILE A 48 13.60 -5.70 8.47
C ILE A 48 14.95 -6.39 8.25
N LYS A 49 15.71 -5.97 7.24
CA LYS A 49 17.05 -6.52 6.98
C LYS A 49 17.99 -6.35 8.17
N ASN A 50 18.06 -5.15 8.72
CA ASN A 50 19.01 -4.81 9.77
C ASN A 50 18.67 -5.46 11.12
N ASN A 51 17.38 -5.65 11.44
CA ASN A 51 16.94 -6.09 12.77
C ASN A 51 16.42 -7.54 12.78
N ALA A 52 15.98 -8.07 11.64
CA ALA A 52 15.50 -9.46 11.51
C ALA A 52 16.42 -10.36 10.67
N GLY A 53 17.39 -9.79 9.94
CA GLY A 53 18.26 -10.54 9.04
C GLY A 53 17.56 -11.04 7.77
N ILE A 54 16.33 -10.59 7.50
CA ILE A 54 15.54 -10.95 6.33
C ILE A 54 15.77 -9.90 5.24
N ASN A 55 16.28 -10.33 4.07
CA ASN A 55 16.50 -9.41 2.97
C ASN A 55 15.18 -9.15 2.23
N VAL A 56 14.66 -7.93 2.28
CA VAL A 56 13.43 -7.54 1.57
C VAL A 56 13.77 -6.71 0.35
N ASN A 57 13.35 -7.19 -0.82
CA ASN A 57 13.49 -6.49 -2.10
C ASN A 57 12.14 -5.87 -2.50
N ALA A 58 12.01 -4.55 -2.35
CA ALA A 58 10.83 -3.82 -2.78
C ALA A 58 10.83 -3.64 -4.31
N VAL A 59 9.77 -4.07 -4.98
CA VAL A 59 9.62 -3.99 -6.43
C VAL A 59 8.40 -3.15 -6.82
N SER A 60 8.52 -2.41 -7.92
CA SER A 60 7.42 -1.64 -8.48
C SER A 60 6.41 -2.57 -9.16
N THR A 61 5.11 -2.29 -8.97
CA THR A 61 3.98 -3.05 -9.51
C THR A 61 2.85 -2.12 -9.93
N GLY A 62 1.75 -2.66 -10.45
CA GLY A 62 0.51 -1.91 -10.70
C GLY A 62 -0.22 -1.49 -9.41
N GLY A 63 0.10 -2.07 -8.27
CA GLY A 63 -0.48 -1.73 -6.96
C GLY A 63 -1.24 -2.88 -6.30
N SER A 64 -2.29 -2.56 -5.55
CA SER A 64 -2.91 -3.47 -4.58
C SER A 64 -3.42 -4.79 -5.17
N LYS A 65 -4.11 -4.77 -6.33
CA LYS A 65 -4.59 -6.00 -6.98
C LYS A 65 -3.42 -6.85 -7.46
N ASP A 66 -2.46 -6.24 -8.16
CA ASP A 66 -1.26 -6.94 -8.65
C ASP A 66 -0.47 -7.58 -7.51
N ASN A 67 -0.36 -6.89 -6.36
CA ASN A 67 0.38 -7.40 -5.21
C ASN A 67 -0.30 -8.63 -4.61
N ILE A 68 -1.63 -8.62 -4.49
CA ILE A 68 -2.39 -9.76 -3.99
C ILE A 68 -2.29 -10.96 -4.96
N GLN A 69 -2.49 -10.71 -6.26
CA GLN A 69 -2.37 -11.75 -7.29
C GLN A 69 -0.95 -12.30 -7.36
N GLY A 70 0.08 -11.43 -7.25
CA GLY A 70 1.48 -11.87 -7.22
C GLY A 70 1.83 -12.70 -5.98
N ILE A 71 1.20 -12.45 -4.82
CA ILE A 71 1.32 -13.33 -3.65
C ILE A 71 0.62 -14.66 -3.91
N ASP A 72 -0.54 -14.64 -4.53
CA ASP A 72 -1.33 -15.84 -4.81
C ASP A 72 -0.59 -16.82 -5.74
N VAL A 73 0.10 -16.30 -6.75
CA VAL A 73 0.90 -17.14 -7.68
C VAL A 73 2.34 -17.37 -7.20
N GLY A 74 2.76 -16.79 -6.05
CA GLY A 74 4.07 -17.01 -5.45
C GLY A 74 5.19 -16.08 -5.94
N ASP A 75 4.90 -15.08 -6.76
CA ASP A 75 5.89 -14.10 -7.25
C ASP A 75 6.39 -13.18 -6.14
N TYR A 76 5.53 -12.88 -5.17
CA TYR A 76 5.84 -12.04 -4.01
C TYR A 76 5.57 -12.78 -2.70
N GLN A 77 6.39 -12.52 -1.69
CA GLN A 77 6.18 -13.00 -0.32
C GLN A 77 5.51 -11.96 0.55
N LEU A 78 5.71 -10.67 0.24
CA LEU A 78 5.12 -9.52 0.92
C LEU A 78 4.41 -8.62 -0.11
N GLY A 79 3.46 -7.83 0.35
CA GLY A 79 2.81 -6.82 -0.49
C GLY A 79 2.25 -5.67 0.34
N THR A 80 2.27 -4.46 -0.24
CA THR A 80 1.54 -3.31 0.29
C THR A 80 0.23 -3.17 -0.46
N VAL A 81 -0.89 -3.08 0.26
CA VAL A 81 -2.24 -3.07 -0.31
C VAL A 81 -3.16 -2.11 0.42
N GLN A 82 -4.17 -1.63 -0.25
CA GLN A 82 -5.27 -0.90 0.38
C GLN A 82 -6.19 -1.85 1.14
N SER A 83 -6.72 -1.43 2.28
CA SER A 83 -7.63 -2.21 3.13
C SER A 83 -8.92 -2.61 2.44
N ASP A 84 -9.46 -1.78 1.57
CA ASP A 84 -10.64 -2.07 0.74
C ASP A 84 -10.33 -3.15 -0.31
N VAL A 85 -9.22 -3.05 -1.04
CA VAL A 85 -8.81 -4.05 -2.03
C VAL A 85 -8.49 -5.40 -1.37
N MET A 86 -7.87 -5.37 -0.17
CA MET A 86 -7.66 -6.56 0.66
C MET A 86 -8.99 -7.25 1.00
N HIS A 87 -10.02 -6.46 1.35
CA HIS A 87 -11.37 -6.97 1.59
C HIS A 87 -11.99 -7.59 0.34
N TYR A 88 -11.86 -6.92 -0.82
CA TYR A 88 -12.40 -7.44 -2.08
C TYR A 88 -11.78 -8.79 -2.45
N ALA A 89 -10.47 -8.93 -2.30
CA ALA A 89 -9.77 -10.19 -2.56
C ALA A 89 -10.23 -11.31 -1.61
N TRP A 90 -10.29 -11.01 -0.30
CA TRP A 90 -10.69 -11.99 0.71
C TRP A 90 -12.10 -12.53 0.50
N ASN A 91 -13.01 -11.69 -0.02
CA ASN A 91 -14.41 -12.05 -0.26
C ASN A 91 -14.72 -12.44 -1.70
N GLY A 92 -13.79 -12.28 -2.64
CA GLY A 92 -14.01 -12.57 -4.07
C GLY A 92 -15.02 -11.61 -4.69
N THR A 93 -14.90 -10.31 -4.40
CA THR A 93 -15.86 -9.29 -4.86
C THR A 93 -15.17 -8.20 -5.68
N ARG A 94 -15.92 -7.44 -6.46
CA ARG A 94 -15.44 -6.29 -7.26
C ARG A 94 -14.24 -6.67 -8.15
N ALA A 95 -13.05 -6.21 -7.77
CA ALA A 95 -11.81 -6.49 -8.48
C ALA A 95 -11.52 -7.97 -8.71
N PHE A 96 -12.09 -8.82 -7.86
CA PHE A 96 -11.80 -10.26 -7.79
C PHE A 96 -13.04 -11.13 -8.06
N GLU A 97 -14.08 -10.60 -8.70
CA GLU A 97 -15.27 -11.40 -9.05
C GLU A 97 -14.95 -12.56 -9.99
N GLU A 98 -14.02 -12.36 -10.92
CA GLU A 98 -13.55 -13.39 -11.85
C GLU A 98 -12.52 -14.33 -11.21
N ASP A 99 -11.66 -13.80 -10.33
CA ASP A 99 -10.62 -14.56 -9.63
C ASP A 99 -11.21 -15.43 -8.50
N GLY A 100 -12.35 -15.02 -7.95
CA GLY A 100 -12.95 -15.60 -6.74
C GLY A 100 -12.22 -15.13 -5.47
N LYS A 101 -12.40 -15.88 -4.37
CA LYS A 101 -11.74 -15.56 -3.09
C LYS A 101 -10.26 -15.92 -3.15
N LEU A 102 -9.41 -14.95 -2.88
CA LEU A 102 -7.98 -15.16 -2.69
C LEU A 102 -7.68 -15.13 -1.20
N THR A 103 -7.28 -16.26 -0.64
CA THR A 103 -7.01 -16.44 0.80
C THR A 103 -5.59 -16.92 1.10
N THR A 104 -4.71 -16.81 0.14
CA THR A 104 -3.28 -17.19 0.20
C THR A 104 -2.40 -16.14 0.88
N PHE A 105 -2.98 -15.05 1.35
CA PHE A 105 -2.30 -14.01 2.10
C PHE A 105 -2.84 -13.84 3.52
N ARG A 106 -2.07 -13.14 4.36
CA ARG A 106 -2.44 -12.76 5.73
C ARG A 106 -2.00 -11.33 6.01
N THR A 107 -2.71 -10.67 6.92
CA THR A 107 -2.33 -9.33 7.40
C THR A 107 -1.08 -9.41 8.28
N VAL A 108 -0.13 -8.53 8.04
CA VAL A 108 0.96 -8.24 8.97
C VAL A 108 0.57 -7.04 9.83
N ALA A 109 0.22 -5.91 9.21
CA ALA A 109 -0.12 -4.70 9.94
C ALA A 109 -0.79 -3.65 9.04
N GLY A 110 -1.66 -2.80 9.61
CA GLY A 110 -1.97 -1.49 9.05
C GLY A 110 -0.78 -0.55 9.20
N LEU A 111 -0.55 0.31 8.21
CA LEU A 111 0.62 1.18 8.15
C LEU A 111 0.25 2.65 8.34
N TYR A 112 -0.40 3.26 7.37
CA TYR A 112 -0.71 4.69 7.34
C TYR A 112 -1.97 4.97 6.52
N ALA A 113 -2.46 6.22 6.59
CA ALA A 113 -3.59 6.68 5.81
C ALA A 113 -3.19 6.95 4.35
N GLU A 114 -3.95 6.40 3.41
CA GLU A 114 -3.83 6.66 1.98
C GLU A 114 -4.88 7.67 1.54
N ALA A 115 -4.47 8.93 1.51
CA ALA A 115 -5.35 10.02 1.10
C ALA A 115 -5.72 9.88 -0.38
N VAL A 116 -7.00 10.00 -0.69
CA VAL A 116 -7.46 10.13 -2.07
C VAL A 116 -7.23 11.58 -2.50
N GLN A 117 -6.31 11.78 -3.44
CA GLN A 117 -5.88 13.09 -3.90
C GLN A 117 -6.36 13.28 -5.35
N LEU A 118 -7.41 14.06 -5.53
CA LEU A 118 -7.85 14.50 -6.84
C LEU A 118 -7.01 15.71 -7.27
N VAL A 119 -6.03 15.46 -8.14
CA VAL A 119 -5.03 16.45 -8.57
C VAL A 119 -5.42 17.04 -9.91
N THR A 120 -5.30 18.36 -10.07
CA THR A 120 -5.58 19.06 -11.32
C THR A 120 -4.67 20.26 -11.54
N THR A 121 -4.42 20.61 -12.79
CA THR A 121 -3.81 21.88 -13.23
C THR A 121 -4.84 22.79 -13.92
N ASN A 122 -6.09 22.33 -14.07
CA ASN A 122 -7.19 23.04 -14.71
C ASN A 122 -8.00 23.86 -13.67
N ALA A 123 -7.94 25.19 -13.76
CA ALA A 123 -8.60 26.11 -12.83
C ALA A 123 -10.13 25.96 -12.75
N ASN A 124 -10.76 25.33 -13.75
CA ASN A 124 -12.20 25.16 -13.80
C ASN A 124 -12.69 23.89 -13.06
N ILE A 125 -11.79 23.01 -12.63
CA ILE A 125 -12.17 21.82 -11.84
C ILE A 125 -12.03 22.18 -10.36
N LYS A 126 -13.13 22.42 -9.68
CA LYS A 126 -13.18 22.82 -8.25
C LYS A 126 -13.84 21.75 -7.38
N SER A 127 -14.52 20.79 -7.99
CA SER A 127 -15.21 19.70 -7.33
C SER A 127 -15.15 18.43 -8.20
N VAL A 128 -15.55 17.29 -7.65
CA VAL A 128 -15.67 16.03 -8.39
C VAL A 128 -16.70 16.14 -9.52
N ALA A 129 -17.76 16.92 -9.34
CA ALA A 129 -18.79 17.11 -10.36
C ALA A 129 -18.25 17.78 -11.67
N ASP A 130 -17.20 18.60 -11.54
CA ASP A 130 -16.57 19.27 -12.68
C ASP A 130 -15.78 18.31 -13.59
N LEU A 131 -15.64 17.05 -13.20
CA LEU A 131 -14.96 16.02 -14.01
C LEU A 131 -15.80 15.55 -15.20
N LYS A 132 -17.09 15.87 -15.24
CA LYS A 132 -17.95 15.47 -16.37
C LYS A 132 -17.39 15.95 -17.70
N GLY A 133 -17.20 15.01 -18.64
CA GLY A 133 -16.62 15.25 -19.97
C GLY A 133 -15.12 15.51 -19.98
N LYS A 134 -14.42 15.45 -18.83
CA LYS A 134 -12.97 15.69 -18.72
C LYS A 134 -12.16 14.43 -18.98
N LYS A 135 -10.90 14.61 -19.36
CA LYS A 135 -9.90 13.54 -19.40
C LYS A 135 -9.33 13.33 -18.02
N VAL A 136 -9.64 12.21 -17.40
CA VAL A 136 -9.29 11.93 -15.99
C VAL A 136 -8.50 10.63 -15.88
N SER A 137 -7.31 10.69 -15.29
CA SER A 137 -6.61 9.47 -14.87
C SER A 137 -7.27 8.89 -13.64
N ILE A 138 -7.70 7.64 -13.74
CA ILE A 138 -8.43 6.89 -12.70
C ILE A 138 -7.61 5.72 -12.15
N GLY A 139 -6.30 5.76 -12.30
CA GLY A 139 -5.37 4.74 -11.81
C GLY A 139 -4.96 3.74 -12.88
N ALA A 140 -3.82 3.10 -12.67
CA ALA A 140 -3.32 2.03 -13.53
C ALA A 140 -4.21 0.77 -13.43
N PRO A 141 -4.24 -0.09 -14.46
CA PRO A 141 -4.76 -1.44 -14.32
C PRO A 141 -4.06 -2.17 -13.16
N GLY A 142 -4.81 -2.90 -12.35
CA GLY A 142 -4.26 -3.58 -11.17
C GLY A 142 -4.09 -2.70 -9.92
N SER A 143 -4.42 -1.40 -9.99
CA SER A 143 -4.36 -0.49 -8.83
C SER A 143 -5.66 -0.46 -8.04
N GLY A 144 -5.57 -0.18 -6.73
CA GLY A 144 -6.73 0.16 -5.90
C GLY A 144 -7.32 1.54 -6.23
N VAL A 145 -6.52 2.42 -6.81
CA VAL A 145 -6.93 3.79 -7.23
C VAL A 145 -8.15 3.77 -8.14
N TYR A 146 -8.23 2.80 -9.06
CA TYR A 146 -9.36 2.64 -9.95
C TYR A 146 -10.69 2.51 -9.17
N PHE A 147 -10.72 1.64 -8.15
CA PHE A 147 -11.94 1.42 -7.37
C PHE A 147 -12.31 2.65 -6.56
N ASN A 148 -11.33 3.33 -5.96
CA ASN A 148 -11.56 4.58 -5.24
C ASN A 148 -12.10 5.68 -6.17
N ALA A 149 -11.56 5.82 -7.39
CA ALA A 149 -12.04 6.77 -8.37
C ALA A 149 -13.50 6.49 -8.78
N ILE A 150 -13.83 5.21 -9.05
CA ILE A 150 -15.21 4.81 -9.38
C ILE A 150 -16.17 5.07 -8.23
N ASP A 151 -15.78 4.78 -7.00
CA ASP A 151 -16.60 5.02 -5.81
C ASP A 151 -16.90 6.51 -5.62
N ILE A 152 -15.89 7.37 -5.78
CA ILE A 152 -16.02 8.81 -5.64
C ILE A 152 -16.86 9.42 -6.77
N LEU A 153 -16.63 8.99 -8.01
CA LEU A 153 -17.47 9.40 -9.15
C LEU A 153 -18.94 9.02 -8.91
N THR A 154 -19.19 7.78 -8.43
CA THR A 154 -20.53 7.30 -8.11
C THR A 154 -21.18 8.11 -6.99
N ALA A 155 -20.42 8.43 -5.93
CA ALA A 155 -20.90 9.28 -4.84
C ALA A 155 -21.29 10.68 -5.33
N ALA A 156 -20.56 11.21 -6.34
CA ALA A 156 -20.84 12.49 -6.99
C ALA A 156 -21.96 12.41 -8.06
N GLY A 157 -22.56 11.24 -8.29
CA GLY A 157 -23.60 11.04 -9.31
C GLY A 157 -23.08 10.92 -10.72
N LEU A 158 -21.78 10.62 -10.88
CA LEU A 158 -21.12 10.35 -12.14
C LEU A 158 -20.80 8.88 -12.30
N THR A 159 -20.62 8.46 -13.53
CA THR A 159 -20.12 7.13 -13.89
C THR A 159 -18.82 7.28 -14.69
N GLU A 160 -18.10 6.20 -14.90
CA GLU A 160 -16.93 6.16 -15.77
C GLU A 160 -17.23 6.64 -17.20
N LYS A 161 -18.48 6.44 -17.67
CA LYS A 161 -18.92 6.89 -18.99
C LYS A 161 -19.16 8.40 -19.09
N ASP A 162 -19.28 9.09 -17.96
CA ASP A 162 -19.45 10.54 -17.92
C ASP A 162 -18.12 11.30 -18.04
N ILE A 163 -16.99 10.60 -18.01
CA ILE A 163 -15.63 11.14 -18.18
C ILE A 163 -14.93 10.49 -19.39
N ASN A 164 -13.74 10.97 -19.74
CA ASN A 164 -12.82 10.31 -20.68
C ASN A 164 -11.70 9.63 -19.88
N PRO A 165 -11.87 8.38 -19.41
CA PRO A 165 -10.95 7.76 -18.47
C PRO A 165 -9.59 7.47 -19.11
N GLN A 166 -8.54 7.67 -18.31
CA GLN A 166 -7.17 7.31 -18.63
C GLN A 166 -6.67 6.36 -17.54
N TYR A 167 -6.06 5.26 -17.94
CA TYR A 167 -5.59 4.21 -16.99
C TYR A 167 -4.07 4.32 -16.86
N GLN A 168 -3.61 5.22 -15.97
CA GLN A 168 -2.22 5.61 -15.86
C GLN A 168 -1.74 5.42 -14.40
N ASN A 169 -0.44 5.08 -14.26
CA ASN A 169 0.22 5.13 -12.96
C ASN A 169 0.51 6.60 -12.55
N PHE A 170 1.12 6.80 -11.38
CA PHE A 170 1.32 8.14 -10.84
C PHE A 170 2.29 8.98 -11.68
N ASP A 171 3.38 8.38 -12.18
CA ASP A 171 4.36 9.06 -13.02
C ASP A 171 3.72 9.53 -14.32
N GLN A 172 3.03 8.64 -15.00
CA GLN A 172 2.32 8.93 -16.25
C GLN A 172 1.24 10.00 -16.05
N SER A 173 0.52 9.95 -14.91
CA SER A 173 -0.51 10.93 -14.58
C SER A 173 0.08 12.32 -14.31
N ALA A 174 1.19 12.40 -13.57
CA ALA A 174 1.87 13.65 -13.28
C ALA A 174 2.42 14.30 -14.57
N ASP A 175 3.08 13.50 -15.42
CA ASP A 175 3.56 13.97 -16.73
C ASP A 175 2.42 14.43 -17.64
N ALA A 176 1.32 13.67 -17.69
CA ALA A 176 0.17 14.02 -18.51
C ALA A 176 -0.54 15.30 -18.02
N LEU A 177 -0.61 15.53 -16.69
CA LEU A 177 -1.10 16.79 -16.10
C LEU A 177 -0.18 17.95 -16.42
N LYS A 178 1.15 17.76 -16.29
CA LYS A 178 2.16 18.76 -16.61
C LYS A 178 2.07 19.22 -18.06
N ASP A 179 1.89 18.27 -18.97
CA ASP A 179 1.80 18.50 -20.41
C ASP A 179 0.39 18.99 -20.85
N GLY A 180 -0.60 19.04 -19.96
CA GLY A 180 -1.99 19.38 -20.29
C GLY A 180 -2.70 18.35 -21.15
N LYS A 181 -2.23 17.10 -21.15
CA LYS A 181 -2.83 15.97 -21.89
C LYS A 181 -4.07 15.40 -21.21
N ILE A 182 -4.15 15.55 -19.88
CA ILE A 182 -5.30 15.21 -19.05
C ILE A 182 -5.71 16.42 -18.20
N ASP A 183 -6.95 16.44 -17.74
CA ASP A 183 -7.52 17.52 -16.95
C ASP A 183 -7.36 17.29 -15.43
N ALA A 184 -7.43 16.04 -14.98
CA ALA A 184 -7.31 15.65 -13.58
C ALA A 184 -6.79 14.22 -13.44
N ALA A 185 -6.30 13.88 -12.24
CA ALA A 185 -5.88 12.53 -11.89
C ALA A 185 -6.27 12.20 -10.45
N PHE A 186 -6.74 10.98 -10.22
CA PHE A 186 -6.82 10.40 -8.88
C PHE A 186 -5.47 9.76 -8.53
N ILE A 187 -4.92 10.14 -7.38
CA ILE A 187 -3.71 9.58 -6.78
C ILE A 187 -4.08 9.19 -5.35
N VAL A 188 -4.05 7.91 -5.04
CA VAL A 188 -4.37 7.38 -3.70
C VAL A 188 -3.08 6.86 -3.09
N ALA A 189 -2.58 7.62 -2.12
CA ALA A 189 -1.27 7.36 -1.52
C ALA A 189 -1.11 8.14 -0.21
N GLY A 190 -0.09 7.82 0.57
CA GLY A 190 0.31 8.65 1.71
C GLY A 190 0.72 10.05 1.25
N ALA A 191 0.08 11.08 1.83
CA ALA A 191 0.48 12.47 1.58
C ALA A 191 1.58 12.90 2.58
N PRO A 192 2.63 13.65 2.13
CA PRO A 192 2.90 14.06 0.75
C PRO A 192 3.37 12.90 -0.14
N THR A 193 2.86 12.86 -1.37
CA THR A 193 3.21 11.85 -2.37
C THR A 193 4.29 12.40 -3.30
N PRO A 194 5.39 11.69 -3.58
CA PRO A 194 6.47 12.18 -4.42
C PRO A 194 6.03 12.71 -5.79
N ALA A 195 5.19 11.98 -6.53
CA ALA A 195 4.67 12.42 -7.83
C ALA A 195 3.96 13.78 -7.77
N ILE A 196 3.15 14.02 -6.73
CA ILE A 196 2.44 15.29 -6.55
C ILE A 196 3.42 16.39 -6.13
N THR A 197 4.38 16.07 -5.26
CA THR A 197 5.41 17.01 -4.82
C THR A 197 6.20 17.55 -6.02
N GLU A 198 6.66 16.66 -6.90
CA GLU A 198 7.39 17.04 -8.10
C GLU A 198 6.52 17.86 -9.07
N LEU A 199 5.27 17.45 -9.28
CA LEU A 199 4.34 18.19 -10.12
C LEU A 199 4.09 19.60 -9.57
N CYS A 200 3.88 19.77 -8.26
CA CYS A 200 3.69 21.08 -7.63
C CYS A 200 4.93 21.98 -7.74
N MET A 201 6.13 21.41 -7.70
CA MET A 201 7.38 22.17 -7.86
C MET A 201 7.58 22.64 -9.32
N THR A 202 7.09 21.88 -10.30
CA THR A 202 7.30 22.15 -11.73
C THR A 202 6.12 22.86 -12.38
N ASN A 203 4.94 22.85 -11.77
CA ASN A 203 3.74 23.50 -12.30
C ASN A 203 2.94 24.19 -11.16
N ALA A 204 3.07 25.51 -11.08
CA ALA A 204 2.40 26.35 -10.06
C ALA A 204 0.86 26.35 -10.13
N LYS A 205 0.25 25.80 -11.19
CA LYS A 205 -1.21 25.66 -11.30
C LYS A 205 -1.73 24.38 -10.64
N THR A 206 -0.83 23.50 -10.21
CA THR A 206 -1.21 22.23 -9.56
C THR A 206 -1.90 22.49 -8.24
N ARG A 207 -3.02 21.82 -8.05
CA ARG A 207 -3.74 21.84 -6.77
C ARG A 207 -4.48 20.53 -6.55
N ILE A 208 -4.84 20.28 -5.29
CA ILE A 208 -5.70 19.17 -4.89
C ILE A 208 -7.12 19.71 -4.75
N VAL A 209 -8.08 19.01 -5.35
CA VAL A 209 -9.50 19.31 -5.25
C VAL A 209 -10.06 18.57 -4.04
N PRO A 210 -10.79 19.23 -3.13
CA PRO A 210 -11.36 18.57 -1.97
C PRO A 210 -12.41 17.50 -2.36
N ILE A 211 -12.49 16.46 -1.54
CA ILE A 211 -13.52 15.43 -1.57
C ILE A 211 -14.16 15.43 -0.20
N ASP A 212 -15.17 16.27 -0.02
CA ASP A 212 -15.79 16.61 1.26
C ASP A 212 -17.31 16.66 1.17
N GLY A 213 -17.95 17.07 2.24
CA GLY A 213 -19.40 17.28 2.33
C GLY A 213 -20.19 16.04 1.93
N ASP A 214 -21.28 16.25 1.17
CA ASP A 214 -22.23 15.20 0.77
C ASP A 214 -21.56 14.01 0.04
N ILE A 215 -20.46 14.26 -0.69
CA ILE A 215 -19.74 13.19 -1.41
C ILE A 215 -19.03 12.28 -0.40
N ALA A 216 -18.30 12.86 0.55
CA ALA A 216 -17.60 12.10 1.57
C ALA A 216 -18.60 11.35 2.49
N ASP A 217 -19.70 12.02 2.90
CA ASP A 217 -20.72 11.42 3.76
C ASP A 217 -21.42 10.23 3.09
N LYS A 218 -21.78 10.37 1.81
CA LYS A 218 -22.39 9.30 1.03
C LYS A 218 -21.42 8.13 0.85
N LEU A 219 -20.16 8.43 0.51
CA LEU A 219 -19.12 7.41 0.34
C LEU A 219 -18.90 6.59 1.61
N MET A 220 -18.78 7.26 2.77
CA MET A 220 -18.57 6.57 4.06
C MET A 220 -19.80 5.79 4.53
N LYS A 221 -21.00 6.24 4.16
CA LYS A 221 -22.25 5.52 4.45
C LYS A 221 -22.34 4.21 3.66
N ASP A 222 -21.95 4.25 2.38
CA ASP A 222 -22.07 3.12 1.48
C ASP A 222 -20.84 2.18 1.57
N ASN A 223 -19.73 2.66 2.14
CA ASN A 223 -18.45 1.94 2.18
C ASN A 223 -17.66 2.27 3.44
N THR A 224 -17.59 1.32 4.37
CA THR A 224 -16.99 1.47 5.70
C THR A 224 -15.45 1.51 5.70
N PHE A 225 -14.80 1.34 4.54
CA PHE A 225 -13.34 1.43 4.44
C PHE A 225 -12.85 2.87 4.38
N TYR A 226 -13.72 3.81 4.02
CA TYR A 226 -13.35 5.21 3.95
C TYR A 226 -13.52 5.92 5.29
N SER A 227 -12.65 6.87 5.54
CA SER A 227 -12.77 7.84 6.63
C SER A 227 -12.35 9.22 6.13
N VAL A 228 -12.76 10.27 6.84
CA VAL A 228 -12.32 11.64 6.53
C VAL A 228 -10.84 11.78 6.82
N TYR A 229 -10.14 12.47 5.94
CA TYR A 229 -8.74 12.81 6.09
C TYR A 229 -8.48 14.28 5.75
N LYS A 230 -7.57 14.90 6.49
CA LYS A 230 -7.10 16.26 6.24
C LYS A 230 -5.65 16.20 5.76
N ILE A 231 -5.43 16.56 4.50
CA ILE A 231 -4.08 16.80 4.00
C ILE A 231 -3.61 18.11 4.63
N PRO A 232 -2.58 18.09 5.49
CA PRO A 232 -2.15 19.30 6.21
C PRO A 232 -1.75 20.43 5.25
N ALA A 233 -1.97 21.66 5.67
CA ALA A 233 -1.45 22.82 4.95
C ALA A 233 0.07 22.67 4.73
N LYS A 234 0.55 23.15 3.59
CA LYS A 234 1.97 23.09 3.19
C LYS A 234 2.54 21.68 3.00
N SER A 235 1.68 20.68 2.85
CA SER A 235 2.12 19.34 2.41
C SER A 235 2.75 19.37 1.02
N TYR A 236 2.29 20.29 0.17
CA TYR A 236 2.82 20.53 -1.18
C TYR A 236 3.12 22.02 -1.41
N ALA A 237 3.99 22.30 -2.37
CA ALA A 237 4.20 23.68 -2.84
C ALA A 237 2.86 24.26 -3.35
N ASN A 238 2.59 25.52 -3.04
CA ASN A 238 1.36 26.25 -3.38
C ASN A 238 0.07 25.73 -2.71
N GLN A 239 0.17 24.92 -1.66
CA GLN A 239 -0.94 24.50 -0.82
C GLN A 239 -0.86 25.17 0.55
N ASP A 240 -1.45 26.34 0.68
CA ASP A 240 -1.37 27.16 1.91
C ASP A 240 -2.39 26.72 2.97
N GLU A 241 -3.45 26.02 2.59
CA GLU A 241 -4.51 25.59 3.48
C GLU A 241 -4.60 24.04 3.52
N GLU A 242 -5.23 23.52 4.58
CA GLU A 242 -5.57 22.09 4.63
C GLU A 242 -6.59 21.74 3.54
N VAL A 243 -6.53 20.52 3.03
CA VAL A 243 -7.50 19.99 2.06
C VAL A 243 -8.23 18.82 2.66
N LEU A 244 -9.56 18.91 2.77
CA LEU A 244 -10.41 17.79 3.18
C LEU A 244 -10.52 16.78 2.05
N THR A 245 -10.38 15.52 2.41
CA THR A 245 -10.54 14.40 1.49
C THR A 245 -10.96 13.15 2.27
N VAL A 246 -11.01 12.03 1.60
CA VAL A 246 -11.23 10.69 2.18
C VAL A 246 -9.97 9.86 2.07
N THR A 247 -9.86 8.84 2.91
CA THR A 247 -8.72 7.92 2.98
C THR A 247 -9.18 6.48 3.13
N VAL A 248 -8.35 5.56 2.63
CA VAL A 248 -8.33 4.15 3.01
C VAL A 248 -7.02 3.86 3.74
N LYS A 249 -6.82 2.66 4.29
CA LYS A 249 -5.60 2.33 5.04
C LYS A 249 -4.62 1.53 4.17
N ALA A 250 -3.36 1.95 4.14
CA ALA A 250 -2.26 1.12 3.65
C ALA A 250 -2.02 -0.04 4.61
N THR A 251 -1.86 -1.23 4.08
CA THR A 251 -1.68 -2.47 4.86
C THR A 251 -0.51 -3.27 4.29
N LEU A 252 0.30 -3.84 5.17
CA LEU A 252 1.30 -4.83 4.82
C LEU A 252 0.68 -6.22 4.94
N ILE A 253 0.77 -7.00 3.87
CA ILE A 253 0.35 -8.40 3.81
C ILE A 253 1.53 -9.32 3.51
N VAL A 254 1.39 -10.57 3.85
CA VAL A 254 2.39 -11.63 3.64
C VAL A 254 1.71 -12.89 3.10
N ASN A 255 2.45 -13.72 2.36
CA ASN A 255 1.98 -15.05 1.98
C ASN A 255 1.59 -15.86 3.21
N ALA A 256 0.46 -16.56 3.16
CA ALA A 256 -0.11 -17.29 4.30
C ALA A 256 0.81 -18.41 4.81
N ASP A 257 1.64 -18.99 3.93
CA ASP A 257 2.56 -20.09 4.23
C ASP A 257 3.95 -19.59 4.70
N ALA A 258 4.13 -18.27 4.89
CA ALA A 258 5.37 -17.72 5.42
C ALA A 258 5.66 -18.26 6.83
N SER A 259 6.94 -18.38 7.18
CA SER A 259 7.36 -18.85 8.49
C SER A 259 6.81 -17.95 9.61
N GLU A 260 6.21 -18.55 10.65
CA GLU A 260 5.73 -17.80 11.83
C GLU A 260 6.87 -16.99 12.47
N ASP A 261 8.06 -17.58 12.57
CA ASP A 261 9.25 -16.93 13.14
C ASP A 261 9.71 -15.73 12.29
N ASP A 262 9.76 -15.88 10.96
CA ASP A 262 10.15 -14.78 10.07
C ASP A 262 9.13 -13.64 10.14
N VAL A 263 7.83 -13.95 10.12
CA VAL A 263 6.79 -12.92 10.19
C VAL A 263 6.75 -12.26 11.57
N TYR A 264 6.99 -12.99 12.65
CA TYR A 264 7.18 -12.38 13.97
C TYR A 264 8.37 -11.41 13.98
N LYS A 265 9.53 -11.83 13.47
CA LYS A 265 10.75 -11.03 13.45
C LYS A 265 10.62 -9.78 12.59
N LEU A 266 10.01 -9.88 11.39
CA LEU A 266 9.81 -8.71 10.54
C LEU A 266 8.80 -7.73 11.15
N THR A 267 7.76 -8.23 11.82
CA THR A 267 6.81 -7.38 12.55
C THR A 267 7.51 -6.63 13.69
N ALA A 268 8.31 -7.33 14.49
CA ALA A 268 9.12 -6.74 15.55
C ALA A 268 10.12 -5.71 14.98
N ALA A 269 10.79 -6.02 13.87
CA ALA A 269 11.73 -5.12 13.21
C ALA A 269 11.08 -3.78 12.77
N ILE A 270 9.81 -3.79 12.41
CA ILE A 270 9.06 -2.57 12.08
C ILE A 270 8.66 -1.83 13.37
N PHE A 271 7.94 -2.49 14.27
CA PHE A 271 7.27 -1.81 15.39
C PHE A 271 8.18 -1.50 16.58
N ASP A 272 9.30 -2.19 16.74
CA ASP A 272 10.31 -1.82 17.74
C ASP A 272 11.25 -0.69 17.25
N ASN A 273 11.12 -0.24 15.99
CA ASN A 273 11.96 0.79 15.38
C ASN A 273 11.16 1.97 14.80
N ILE A 274 9.96 2.22 15.27
CA ILE A 274 9.07 3.30 14.77
C ILE A 274 9.77 4.66 14.72
N GLU A 275 10.52 5.02 15.77
CA GLU A 275 11.24 6.30 15.82
C GLU A 275 12.27 6.44 14.70
N GLY A 276 13.01 5.36 14.41
CA GLY A 276 13.99 5.35 13.32
C GLY A 276 13.31 5.46 11.95
N ILE A 277 12.27 4.65 11.72
CA ILE A 277 11.48 4.70 10.49
C ILE A 277 10.88 6.09 10.27
N THR A 278 10.40 6.75 11.33
CA THR A 278 9.83 8.12 11.26
C THR A 278 10.86 9.15 10.83
N LYS A 279 12.13 8.99 11.23
CA LYS A 279 13.22 9.88 10.80
C LYS A 279 13.55 9.76 9.31
N GLU A 280 13.36 8.56 8.74
CA GLU A 280 13.66 8.30 7.33
C GLU A 280 12.48 8.53 6.40
N HIS A 281 11.24 8.35 6.90
CA HIS A 281 10.03 8.57 6.12
C HIS A 281 8.89 9.11 6.99
N ALA A 282 8.29 10.23 6.59
CA ALA A 282 7.25 10.93 7.36
C ALA A 282 6.06 10.03 7.75
N LYS A 283 5.72 9.04 6.93
CA LYS A 283 4.64 8.08 7.22
C LYS A 283 4.96 7.12 8.38
N GLY A 284 6.19 7.05 8.83
CA GLY A 284 6.55 6.37 10.06
C GLY A 284 5.86 6.95 11.30
N ALA A 285 5.53 8.24 11.28
CA ALA A 285 4.80 8.90 12.37
C ALA A 285 3.36 8.38 12.56
N GLU A 286 2.79 7.70 11.56
CA GLU A 286 1.47 7.09 11.64
C GLU A 286 1.50 5.64 12.15
N LEU A 287 2.70 5.05 12.28
CA LEU A 287 2.86 3.72 12.88
C LEU A 287 2.55 3.76 14.37
N SER A 288 1.67 2.88 14.80
CA SER A 288 1.46 2.55 16.20
C SER A 288 0.91 1.12 16.30
N LEU A 289 1.08 0.48 17.43
CA LEU A 289 0.54 -0.87 17.66
C LEU A 289 -0.99 -0.89 17.57
N GLU A 290 -1.64 0.19 17.98
CA GLU A 290 -3.08 0.36 17.91
C GLU A 290 -3.55 0.52 16.45
N ASN A 291 -2.95 1.46 15.71
CA ASN A 291 -3.29 1.68 14.30
C ASN A 291 -3.01 0.46 13.42
N ALA A 292 -2.03 -0.35 13.79
CA ALA A 292 -1.63 -1.55 13.05
C ALA A 292 -2.70 -2.65 13.03
N ILE A 293 -3.55 -2.71 14.04
CA ILE A 293 -4.57 -3.77 14.16
C ILE A 293 -5.98 -3.29 13.86
N GLU A 294 -6.21 -1.98 13.85
CA GLU A 294 -7.53 -1.40 13.66
C GLU A 294 -7.95 -1.41 12.18
N GLY A 295 -9.21 -1.83 11.92
CA GLY A 295 -9.82 -1.78 10.58
C GLY A 295 -9.29 -2.81 9.61
N MET A 296 -8.59 -3.85 10.06
CA MET A 296 -8.09 -4.91 9.20
C MET A 296 -9.24 -5.82 8.72
N THR A 297 -9.19 -6.18 7.45
CA THR A 297 -10.30 -6.87 6.75
C THR A 297 -9.96 -8.30 6.34
N ALA A 298 -8.75 -8.77 6.62
CA ALA A 298 -8.31 -10.14 6.47
C ALA A 298 -7.60 -10.62 7.74
N PRO A 299 -7.54 -11.94 8.00
CA PRO A 299 -6.89 -12.48 9.19
C PRO A 299 -5.42 -12.12 9.29
N PHE A 300 -4.94 -11.94 10.51
CA PHE A 300 -3.52 -11.75 10.78
C PHE A 300 -2.74 -13.06 10.59
N HIS A 301 -1.50 -12.93 10.13
CA HIS A 301 -0.53 -14.02 10.17
C HIS A 301 -0.18 -14.38 11.61
N ALA A 302 0.02 -15.68 11.90
CA ALA A 302 0.29 -16.16 13.25
C ALA A 302 1.49 -15.45 13.91
N GLY A 303 2.56 -15.20 13.16
CA GLY A 303 3.74 -14.49 13.65
C GLY A 303 3.45 -13.02 14.02
N ALA A 304 2.69 -12.31 13.20
CA ALA A 304 2.28 -10.94 13.50
C ALA A 304 1.33 -10.90 14.71
N ALA A 305 0.32 -11.78 14.73
CA ALA A 305 -0.62 -11.88 15.84
C ALA A 305 0.09 -12.18 17.18
N LYS A 306 1.11 -13.04 17.17
CA LYS A 306 1.94 -13.36 18.34
C LYS A 306 2.66 -12.11 18.84
N TYR A 307 3.30 -11.34 17.96
CA TYR A 307 3.98 -10.09 18.32
C TYR A 307 3.01 -9.09 18.97
N PHE A 308 1.87 -8.81 18.35
CA PHE A 308 0.89 -7.88 18.90
C PHE A 308 0.32 -8.36 20.24
N LYS A 309 0.07 -9.67 20.39
CA LYS A 309 -0.36 -10.26 21.66
C LYS A 309 0.65 -10.07 22.79
N GLU A 310 1.94 -10.23 22.53
CA GLU A 310 3.01 -9.98 23.50
C GLU A 310 3.09 -8.52 23.93
N LYS A 311 2.72 -7.59 23.03
CA LYS A 311 2.60 -6.17 23.34
C LYS A 311 1.26 -5.78 24.00
N GLY A 312 0.38 -6.75 24.29
CA GLY A 312 -0.90 -6.54 24.98
C GLY A 312 -2.09 -6.23 24.07
N TYR A 313 -1.94 -6.34 22.74
CA TYR A 313 -2.97 -6.07 21.76
C TYR A 313 -3.62 -7.38 21.28
N LYS A 314 -4.94 -7.33 21.02
CA LYS A 314 -5.68 -8.48 20.47
C LYS A 314 -5.98 -8.23 19.00
N THR A 315 -5.53 -9.12 18.14
CA THR A 315 -5.92 -9.15 16.73
C THR A 315 -7.28 -9.84 16.59
N LEU A 316 -8.20 -9.23 15.83
CA LEU A 316 -9.62 -9.64 15.79
C LEU A 316 -9.89 -10.97 15.07
N PHE A 317 -8.91 -11.54 14.39
CA PHE A 317 -9.10 -12.76 13.60
C PHE A 317 -8.00 -13.79 13.91
N HIS A 318 -8.27 -14.68 14.84
CA HIS A 318 -7.65 -15.99 14.85
C HIS A 318 -8.56 -16.92 14.03
N ILE A 319 -8.20 -17.21 12.79
CA ILE A 319 -8.64 -18.46 12.18
C ILE A 319 -7.72 -19.51 12.81
N ASN A 320 -8.23 -20.24 13.80
CA ASN A 320 -7.65 -21.54 14.14
C ASN A 320 -7.74 -22.41 12.88
N PRO A 321 -6.67 -23.13 12.51
CA PRO A 321 -6.63 -23.99 11.34
C PRO A 321 -7.73 -25.06 11.35
#